data_40fe6f5d6481606ea277bb544740018b
#
_entry.id   40fe6f5d6481606ea277bb544740018b
#
_cell.length_a   1.000
_cell.length_b   1.000
_cell.length_c   1.000
_cell.angle_alpha   90.00
_cell.angle_beta   90.00
_cell.angle_gamma   90.00
#
_symmetry.space_group_name_H-M   'P 1'
#
loop_
_entity.id
_entity.type
_entity.pdbx_description
1 polymer ?
#
loop_
_entity_poly.entity_id
_entity_poly.type
_entity_poly.pdbx_seq_one_letter_code
_entity_poly.pdbx_strand_id
1 'polypeptide(L)'
;EFTTDGVMPSAVSVETMSQLAEHVWPRGAERGGAGELMLGGVDVRDLAQEFGTPLFVLDEADVRWRARAFRDAYAEAGASWVFYAAKAFLSVAVARWVHEEGLGIDVASGGELAVAMRAGVPGEALLMHGNNKSMAELQTAVEYGVGRIVIDSFEEIARVAEAAAQAGVVQQVLVRATVGVEAHTHEYIATAHEDQKFGLSASGGAAEEAVRRIAKLPSLTLVGLHSHIGSQIFDAAGFEVAAARVVALAQRIYDEQGIEIEELNLGGGMGIAYLDSDDPLDVQEMAGQIGDIVAKACAESGIATPRLAFEPGRAIVGPAGVTLYEVGTVKPVELDHGQIRTYVSVDGGMSDNIRTALYGADYTVTLASRVSQAEPMLCRVVGKHCESGDVVVRDAWLPGDLTPGDLLAVAATGAYCRSMASNYNFLPRPAVV
;
A
#
# COMPACT_ATOMS: atom_id res chain seq x y z
N GLU A 1 5.33 11.80 -23.39
CA GLU A 1 6.27 11.15 -24.33
C GLU A 1 7.09 10.15 -23.52
N PHE A 2 6.83 8.86 -23.72
CA PHE A 2 7.64 7.80 -23.12
C PHE A 2 8.90 7.62 -23.97
N THR A 3 9.94 8.37 -23.68
CA THR A 3 11.26 8.10 -24.22
C THR A 3 11.79 6.85 -23.52
N THR A 4 11.72 5.72 -24.18
CA THR A 4 12.57 4.59 -23.85
C THR A 4 13.99 4.97 -24.22
N ASP A 5 14.86 5.16 -23.25
CA ASP A 5 16.30 5.10 -23.49
C ASP A 5 16.56 3.77 -24.19
N GLY A 6 17.15 3.84 -25.38
CA GLY A 6 17.19 2.77 -26.37
C GLY A 6 17.93 1.48 -26.00
N VAL A 7 17.78 1.03 -24.75
CA VAL A 7 18.30 -0.24 -24.25
C VAL A 7 17.13 -1.23 -24.23
N MET A 8 17.17 -2.17 -25.16
CA MET A 8 16.23 -3.30 -25.15
C MET A 8 16.52 -4.18 -23.93
N PRO A 9 15.48 -4.64 -23.21
CA PRO A 9 15.66 -5.59 -22.13
C PRO A 9 16.28 -6.88 -22.66
N SER A 10 17.18 -7.48 -21.89
CA SER A 10 17.79 -8.76 -22.25
C SER A 10 16.73 -9.83 -22.44
N ALA A 11 16.84 -10.62 -23.53
CA ALA A 11 15.94 -11.72 -23.78
C ALA A 11 16.04 -12.78 -22.66
N VAL A 12 14.89 -13.31 -22.27
CA VAL A 12 14.79 -14.40 -21.30
C VAL A 12 14.70 -15.75 -22.02
N SER A 13 14.96 -16.84 -21.31
CA SER A 13 14.75 -18.18 -21.85
C SER A 13 13.27 -18.59 -21.85
N VAL A 14 12.91 -19.58 -22.66
CA VAL A 14 11.56 -20.16 -22.65
C VAL A 14 11.17 -20.65 -21.26
N GLU A 15 12.10 -21.26 -20.53
CA GLU A 15 11.87 -21.75 -19.19
C GLU A 15 11.58 -20.60 -18.21
N THR A 16 12.36 -19.51 -18.28
CA THR A 16 12.20 -18.35 -17.40
C THR A 16 10.84 -17.67 -17.52
N MET A 17 10.24 -17.64 -18.73
CA MET A 17 8.92 -17.03 -18.93
C MET A 17 7.80 -17.68 -18.13
N SER A 18 7.93 -18.97 -17.80
CA SER A 18 6.90 -19.73 -17.08
C SER A 18 7.16 -19.81 -15.57
N GLN A 19 8.34 -19.38 -15.11
CA GLN A 19 8.70 -19.39 -13.70
C GLN A 19 7.90 -18.35 -12.90
N LEU A 20 7.62 -18.68 -11.65
CA LEU A 20 6.92 -17.83 -10.71
C LEU A 20 7.89 -17.49 -9.56
N ALA A 21 8.46 -16.30 -9.57
CA ALA A 21 9.36 -15.85 -8.52
C ALA A 21 8.59 -15.73 -7.19
N GLU A 22 9.02 -16.44 -6.17
CA GLU A 22 8.33 -16.55 -4.88
C GLU A 22 8.13 -15.21 -4.17
N HIS A 23 9.05 -14.27 -4.37
CA HIS A 23 8.98 -12.93 -3.76
C HIS A 23 8.06 -11.96 -4.50
N VAL A 24 7.60 -12.31 -5.71
CA VAL A 24 6.69 -11.48 -6.54
C VAL A 24 5.26 -12.02 -6.54
N TRP A 25 5.12 -13.33 -6.67
CA TRP A 25 3.82 -14.02 -6.76
C TRP A 25 3.24 -14.38 -5.39
N PRO A 26 1.91 -14.58 -5.27
CA PRO A 26 1.32 -15.10 -4.05
C PRO A 26 1.98 -16.41 -3.62
N ARG A 27 2.07 -16.66 -2.33
CA ARG A 27 2.68 -17.89 -1.79
C ARG A 27 2.00 -19.18 -2.24
N GLY A 28 0.71 -19.10 -2.58
CA GLY A 28 -0.06 -20.20 -3.13
C GLY A 28 -0.05 -20.30 -4.65
N ALA A 29 0.80 -19.51 -5.34
CA ALA A 29 0.89 -19.56 -6.80
C ALA A 29 1.79 -20.70 -7.25
N GLU A 30 1.27 -21.57 -8.13
CA GLU A 30 2.00 -22.69 -8.70
C GLU A 30 1.51 -23.02 -10.12
N ARG A 31 2.25 -23.82 -10.85
CA ARG A 31 1.80 -24.38 -12.13
C ARG A 31 1.13 -25.72 -11.90
N GLY A 32 -0.07 -25.88 -12.44
CA GLY A 32 -0.79 -27.14 -12.45
C GLY A 32 -0.25 -28.13 -13.48
N GLY A 33 -0.84 -29.30 -13.53
CA GLY A 33 -0.38 -30.43 -14.36
C GLY A 33 -0.42 -30.18 -15.87
N ALA A 34 -1.26 -29.26 -16.35
CA ALA A 34 -1.33 -28.84 -17.75
C ALA A 34 -0.60 -27.49 -18.00
N GLY A 35 0.11 -26.98 -17.02
CA GLY A 35 0.86 -25.73 -17.10
C GLY A 35 0.06 -24.47 -16.78
N GLU A 36 -1.22 -24.62 -16.42
CA GLU A 36 -2.07 -23.52 -15.97
C GLU A 36 -1.59 -22.94 -14.64
N LEU A 37 -1.84 -21.64 -14.44
CA LEU A 37 -1.60 -21.00 -13.14
C LEU A 37 -2.67 -21.44 -12.15
N MET A 38 -2.22 -21.88 -10.98
CA MET A 38 -3.05 -22.17 -9.82
C MET A 38 -2.81 -21.10 -8.75
N LEU A 39 -3.87 -20.56 -8.18
CA LEU A 39 -3.82 -19.60 -7.08
C LEU A 39 -4.61 -20.16 -5.89
N GLY A 40 -3.92 -20.40 -4.77
CA GLY A 40 -4.57 -20.99 -3.60
C GLY A 40 -5.23 -22.34 -3.89
N GLY A 41 -4.67 -23.13 -4.80
CA GLY A 41 -5.21 -24.42 -5.24
C GLY A 41 -6.35 -24.35 -6.26
N VAL A 42 -6.66 -23.15 -6.80
CA VAL A 42 -7.74 -22.95 -7.78
C VAL A 42 -7.16 -22.61 -9.15
N ASP A 43 -7.66 -23.29 -10.18
CA ASP A 43 -7.28 -23.05 -11.57
C ASP A 43 -7.80 -21.68 -12.04
N VAL A 44 -6.92 -20.83 -12.54
CA VAL A 44 -7.31 -19.49 -13.02
C VAL A 44 -8.27 -19.54 -14.21
N ARG A 45 -8.28 -20.64 -14.99
CA ARG A 45 -9.23 -20.82 -16.09
C ARG A 45 -10.66 -20.98 -15.57
N ASP A 46 -10.84 -21.70 -14.47
CA ASP A 46 -12.14 -21.87 -13.82
C ASP A 46 -12.61 -20.53 -13.23
N LEU A 47 -11.72 -19.76 -12.60
CA LEU A 47 -12.03 -18.43 -12.09
C LEU A 47 -12.47 -17.49 -13.22
N ALA A 48 -11.73 -17.45 -14.33
CA ALA A 48 -12.08 -16.63 -15.49
C ALA A 48 -13.41 -17.06 -16.13
N GLN A 49 -13.69 -18.36 -16.18
CA GLN A 49 -14.96 -18.87 -16.70
C GLN A 49 -16.15 -18.50 -15.80
N GLU A 50 -15.98 -18.57 -14.48
CA GLU A 50 -17.06 -18.31 -13.53
C GLU A 50 -17.34 -16.81 -13.36
N PHE A 51 -16.31 -16.00 -13.23
CA PHE A 51 -16.43 -14.58 -12.87
C PHE A 51 -16.16 -13.60 -14.01
N GLY A 52 -15.65 -14.11 -15.14
CA GLY A 52 -15.20 -13.27 -16.26
C GLY A 52 -13.84 -12.63 -16.00
N THR A 53 -13.38 -11.86 -17.00
CA THR A 53 -12.17 -11.04 -16.94
C THR A 53 -12.50 -9.61 -17.40
N PRO A 54 -11.72 -8.59 -17.01
CA PRO A 54 -10.62 -8.61 -16.04
C PRO A 54 -11.10 -9.05 -14.66
N LEU A 55 -10.24 -9.73 -13.90
CA LEU A 55 -10.59 -10.24 -12.59
C LEU A 55 -9.44 -10.04 -11.61
N PHE A 56 -9.72 -9.49 -10.44
CA PHE A 56 -8.77 -9.49 -9.33
C PHE A 56 -8.96 -10.75 -8.48
N VAL A 57 -7.87 -11.44 -8.22
CA VAL A 57 -7.84 -12.63 -7.38
C VAL A 57 -6.97 -12.37 -6.16
N LEU A 58 -7.52 -12.52 -4.95
CA LEU A 58 -6.79 -12.43 -3.70
C LEU A 58 -6.65 -13.83 -3.08
N ASP A 59 -5.44 -14.20 -2.73
CA ASP A 59 -5.18 -15.40 -1.95
C ASP A 59 -5.39 -15.09 -0.46
N GLU A 60 -6.51 -15.53 0.12
CA GLU A 60 -6.85 -15.30 1.53
C GLU A 60 -5.77 -15.84 2.47
N ALA A 61 -5.28 -17.06 2.22
CA ALA A 61 -4.26 -17.67 3.06
C ALA A 61 -2.97 -16.84 3.08
N ASP A 62 -2.60 -16.27 1.94
CA ASP A 62 -1.43 -15.40 1.82
C ASP A 62 -1.64 -14.05 2.52
N VAL A 63 -2.81 -13.41 2.34
CA VAL A 63 -3.15 -12.17 3.07
C VAL A 63 -3.05 -12.39 4.58
N ARG A 64 -3.64 -13.47 5.07
CA ARG A 64 -3.62 -13.81 6.51
C ARG A 64 -2.21 -14.11 7.01
N TRP A 65 -1.43 -14.83 6.23
CA TRP A 65 -0.04 -15.12 6.59
C TRP A 65 0.80 -13.84 6.71
N ARG A 66 0.67 -12.92 5.74
CA ARG A 66 1.38 -11.63 5.76
C ARG A 66 0.93 -10.76 6.92
N ALA A 67 -0.36 -10.72 7.20
CA ALA A 67 -0.90 -10.00 8.36
C ALA A 67 -0.27 -10.51 9.67
N ARG A 68 -0.20 -11.83 9.87
CA ARG A 68 0.47 -12.43 11.06
C ARG A 68 1.96 -12.11 11.09
N ALA A 69 2.64 -12.22 9.96
CA ALA A 69 4.07 -11.94 9.87
C ALA A 69 4.40 -10.49 10.30
N PHE A 70 3.62 -9.53 9.84
CA PHE A 70 3.76 -8.13 10.27
C PHE A 70 3.43 -7.94 11.74
N ARG A 71 2.33 -8.52 12.22
CA ARG A 71 1.97 -8.46 13.64
C ARG A 71 3.11 -8.95 14.52
N ASP A 72 3.63 -10.13 14.24
CA ASP A 72 4.61 -10.79 15.10
C ASP A 72 5.97 -10.10 15.03
N ALA A 73 6.46 -9.77 13.83
CA ALA A 73 7.74 -9.09 13.65
C ALA A 73 7.76 -7.70 14.32
N TYR A 74 6.71 -6.93 14.16
CA TYR A 74 6.66 -5.58 14.73
C TYR A 74 6.33 -5.59 16.23
N ALA A 75 5.62 -6.60 16.73
CA ALA A 75 5.47 -6.79 18.18
C ALA A 75 6.82 -7.03 18.86
N GLU A 76 7.70 -7.85 18.28
CA GLU A 76 9.07 -8.05 18.75
C GLU A 76 9.91 -6.76 18.72
N ALA A 77 9.64 -5.86 17.78
CA ALA A 77 10.28 -4.56 17.67
C ALA A 77 9.68 -3.48 18.61
N GLY A 78 8.71 -3.83 19.46
CA GLY A 78 8.10 -2.93 20.43
C GLY A 78 6.78 -2.29 20.00
N ALA A 79 6.18 -2.76 18.90
CA ALA A 79 4.87 -2.28 18.48
C ALA A 79 3.76 -2.83 19.37
N SER A 80 2.90 -1.94 19.85
CA SER A 80 1.65 -2.31 20.52
C SER A 80 0.47 -2.42 19.54
N TRP A 81 0.58 -1.78 18.36
CA TRP A 81 -0.39 -1.85 17.29
C TRP A 81 0.27 -1.98 15.93
N VAL A 82 -0.27 -2.85 15.11
CA VAL A 82 -0.06 -2.87 13.66
C VAL A 82 -1.44 -2.70 13.02
N PHE A 83 -1.62 -1.61 12.27
CA PHE A 83 -2.85 -1.30 11.56
C PHE A 83 -2.69 -1.64 10.09
N TYR A 84 -3.66 -2.34 9.53
CA TYR A 84 -3.74 -2.51 8.08
C TYR A 84 -4.22 -1.20 7.44
N ALA A 85 -3.46 -0.64 6.51
CA ALA A 85 -3.83 0.57 5.80
C ALA A 85 -4.88 0.26 4.71
N ALA A 86 -6.13 0.59 4.99
CA ALA A 86 -7.29 0.28 4.15
C ALA A 86 -7.20 0.84 2.73
N LYS A 87 -6.48 1.96 2.54
CA LYS A 87 -6.29 2.59 1.23
C LYS A 87 -5.65 1.68 0.18
N ALA A 88 -4.88 0.68 0.61
CA ALA A 88 -4.27 -0.28 -0.30
C ALA A 88 -5.33 -1.13 -1.01
N PHE A 89 -6.23 -1.71 -0.27
CA PHE A 89 -7.47 -2.34 -0.72
C PHE A 89 -8.34 -2.68 0.49
N LEU A 90 -9.63 -2.40 0.42
CA LEU A 90 -10.58 -2.74 1.49
C LEU A 90 -11.84 -3.38 0.93
N SER A 91 -12.25 -4.46 1.57
CA SER A 91 -13.56 -5.08 1.49
C SER A 91 -13.96 -5.56 2.87
N VAL A 92 -15.23 -5.92 3.05
CA VAL A 92 -15.69 -6.52 4.33
C VAL A 92 -14.89 -7.80 4.64
N ALA A 93 -14.59 -8.61 3.63
CA ALA A 93 -13.80 -9.82 3.80
C ALA A 93 -12.37 -9.50 4.26
N VAL A 94 -11.66 -8.63 3.55
CA VAL A 94 -10.27 -8.26 3.90
C VAL A 94 -10.21 -7.61 5.29
N ALA A 95 -11.13 -6.70 5.60
CA ALA A 95 -11.20 -6.10 6.92
C ALA A 95 -11.34 -7.16 8.03
N ARG A 96 -12.19 -8.15 7.80
CA ARG A 96 -12.38 -9.27 8.73
C ARG A 96 -11.13 -10.13 8.85
N TRP A 97 -10.51 -10.50 7.73
CA TRP A 97 -9.30 -11.34 7.73
C TRP A 97 -8.16 -10.70 8.52
N VAL A 98 -7.83 -9.46 8.23
CA VAL A 98 -6.70 -8.79 8.92
C VAL A 98 -6.99 -8.57 10.41
N HIS A 99 -8.24 -8.27 10.76
CA HIS A 99 -8.63 -8.12 12.16
C HIS A 99 -8.59 -9.45 12.93
N GLU A 100 -9.08 -10.52 12.33
CA GLU A 100 -9.00 -11.88 12.91
C GLU A 100 -7.56 -12.32 13.15
N GLU A 101 -6.62 -11.83 12.35
CA GLU A 101 -5.18 -12.07 12.54
C GLU A 101 -4.53 -11.12 13.56
N GLY A 102 -5.32 -10.29 14.23
CA GLY A 102 -4.87 -9.43 15.32
C GLY A 102 -4.41 -8.03 14.91
N LEU A 103 -4.70 -7.58 13.68
CA LEU A 103 -4.40 -6.22 13.25
C LEU A 103 -5.58 -5.28 13.56
N GLY A 104 -5.23 -3.99 13.80
CA GLY A 104 -6.18 -2.91 13.64
C GLY A 104 -6.33 -2.50 12.18
N ILE A 105 -7.17 -1.51 11.91
CA ILE A 105 -7.35 -0.96 10.56
C ILE A 105 -7.23 0.55 10.61
N ASP A 106 -6.42 1.08 9.71
CA ASP A 106 -6.29 2.50 9.40
C ASP A 106 -7.31 2.86 8.31
N VAL A 107 -8.21 3.76 8.60
CA VAL A 107 -9.25 4.24 7.68
C VAL A 107 -9.07 5.73 7.41
N ALA A 108 -9.35 6.17 6.20
CA ALA A 108 -9.14 7.54 5.76
C ALA A 108 -10.41 8.24 5.24
N SER A 109 -11.55 7.60 5.36
CA SER A 109 -12.83 8.17 4.92
C SER A 109 -14.01 7.53 5.66
N GLY A 110 -15.15 8.17 5.59
CA GLY A 110 -16.40 7.59 6.10
C GLY A 110 -16.79 6.30 5.39
N GLY A 111 -16.46 6.16 4.11
CA GLY A 111 -16.68 4.93 3.35
C GLY A 111 -15.84 3.76 3.87
N GLU A 112 -14.55 3.98 4.09
CA GLU A 112 -13.68 2.96 4.68
C GLU A 112 -14.09 2.62 6.12
N LEU A 113 -14.46 3.62 6.92
CA LEU A 113 -15.01 3.41 8.27
C LEU A 113 -16.25 2.54 8.22
N ALA A 114 -17.19 2.81 7.30
CA ALA A 114 -18.43 2.02 7.15
C ALA A 114 -18.14 0.55 6.80
N VAL A 115 -17.15 0.29 5.95
CA VAL A 115 -16.72 -1.09 5.61
C VAL A 115 -16.16 -1.79 6.84
N ALA A 116 -15.29 -1.15 7.60
CA ALA A 116 -14.72 -1.71 8.83
C ALA A 116 -15.82 -2.00 9.89
N MET A 117 -16.77 -1.09 10.06
CA MET A 117 -17.93 -1.28 10.92
C MET A 117 -18.79 -2.47 10.47
N ARG A 118 -19.04 -2.58 9.16
CA ARG A 118 -19.79 -3.70 8.58
C ARG A 118 -19.08 -5.04 8.77
N ALA A 119 -17.76 -5.04 8.75
CA ALA A 119 -16.94 -6.22 9.03
C ALA A 119 -16.98 -6.65 10.50
N GLY A 120 -17.49 -5.81 11.40
CA GLY A 120 -17.51 -6.06 12.83
C GLY A 120 -16.21 -5.75 13.55
N VAL A 121 -15.33 -4.93 12.94
CA VAL A 121 -14.09 -4.49 13.59
C VAL A 121 -14.45 -3.51 14.71
N PRO A 122 -14.05 -3.78 15.97
CA PRO A 122 -14.37 -2.88 17.08
C PRO A 122 -13.69 -1.52 16.92
N GLY A 123 -14.35 -0.46 17.38
CA GLY A 123 -13.84 0.91 17.24
C GLY A 123 -12.43 1.10 17.81
N GLU A 124 -12.12 0.48 18.94
CA GLU A 124 -10.80 0.53 19.58
C GLU A 124 -9.65 0.03 18.68
N ALA A 125 -9.95 -0.83 17.71
CA ALA A 125 -8.99 -1.34 16.74
C ALA A 125 -8.88 -0.48 15.48
N LEU A 126 -9.59 0.66 15.43
CA LEU A 126 -9.57 1.58 14.30
C LEU A 126 -8.74 2.83 14.59
N LEU A 127 -8.07 3.30 13.55
CA LEU A 127 -7.33 4.55 13.55
C LEU A 127 -7.81 5.35 12.33
N MET A 128 -8.17 6.62 12.52
CA MET A 128 -8.71 7.45 11.44
C MET A 128 -7.74 8.54 11.01
N HIS A 129 -7.36 8.48 9.76
CA HIS A 129 -6.57 9.47 9.02
C HIS A 129 -7.43 10.39 8.17
N GLY A 130 -6.81 11.40 7.58
CA GLY A 130 -7.37 12.29 6.57
C GLY A 130 -7.02 13.74 6.83
N ASN A 131 -6.70 14.47 5.76
CA ASN A 131 -6.38 15.90 5.82
C ASN A 131 -7.63 16.80 5.78
N ASN A 132 -8.79 16.23 5.48
CA ASN A 132 -10.05 16.95 5.39
C ASN A 132 -11.23 16.07 5.85
N LYS A 133 -11.21 15.71 7.13
CA LYS A 133 -12.30 14.93 7.74
C LYS A 133 -13.53 15.84 7.93
N SER A 134 -14.68 15.40 7.44
CA SER A 134 -15.94 16.12 7.64
C SER A 134 -16.44 15.96 9.08
N MET A 135 -17.32 16.87 9.51
CA MET A 135 -18.00 16.73 10.80
C MET A 135 -18.79 15.42 10.90
N ALA A 136 -19.47 15.02 9.82
CA ALA A 136 -20.22 13.76 9.77
C ALA A 136 -19.30 12.54 9.96
N GLU A 137 -18.14 12.52 9.32
CA GLU A 137 -17.13 11.47 9.50
C GLU A 137 -16.60 11.45 10.94
N LEU A 138 -16.30 12.61 11.51
CA LEU A 138 -15.83 12.73 12.89
C LEU A 138 -16.88 12.29 13.90
N GLN A 139 -18.14 12.68 13.71
CA GLN A 139 -19.25 12.26 14.56
C GLN A 139 -19.42 10.74 14.54
N THR A 140 -19.42 10.15 13.35
CA THR A 140 -19.49 8.68 13.21
C THR A 140 -18.32 8.00 13.91
N ALA A 141 -17.10 8.52 13.73
CA ALA A 141 -15.92 7.96 14.34
C ALA A 141 -15.95 7.98 15.88
N VAL A 142 -16.29 9.12 16.48
CA VAL A 142 -16.35 9.23 17.94
C VAL A 142 -17.50 8.44 18.55
N GLU A 143 -18.66 8.38 17.89
CA GLU A 143 -19.83 7.60 18.31
C GLU A 143 -19.57 6.09 18.24
N TYR A 144 -18.85 5.64 17.20
CA TYR A 144 -18.45 4.24 17.08
C TYR A 144 -17.34 3.84 18.06
N GLY A 145 -16.66 4.81 18.66
CA GLY A 145 -15.57 4.58 19.58
C GLY A 145 -14.23 4.27 18.89
N VAL A 146 -13.96 4.92 17.76
CA VAL A 146 -12.65 4.81 17.08
C VAL A 146 -11.52 5.09 18.06
N GLY A 147 -10.56 4.17 18.14
CA GLY A 147 -9.52 4.20 19.16
C GLY A 147 -8.61 5.40 19.08
N ARG A 148 -8.28 5.85 17.85
CA ARG A 148 -7.43 7.02 17.62
C ARG A 148 -7.88 7.80 16.40
N ILE A 149 -7.89 9.13 16.53
CA ILE A 149 -8.02 10.06 15.40
C ILE A 149 -6.71 10.80 15.24
N VAL A 150 -6.14 10.78 14.03
CA VAL A 150 -4.90 11.49 13.71
C VAL A 150 -5.24 12.92 13.29
N ILE A 151 -4.82 13.88 14.09
CA ILE A 151 -5.02 15.31 13.85
C ILE A 151 -4.03 15.78 12.77
N ASP A 152 -4.56 16.37 11.73
CA ASP A 152 -3.80 16.80 10.54
C ASP A 152 -3.63 18.31 10.42
N SER A 153 -4.43 19.11 11.13
CA SER A 153 -4.42 20.57 11.08
C SER A 153 -4.94 21.20 12.38
N PHE A 154 -4.69 22.48 12.56
CA PHE A 154 -5.22 23.25 13.71
C PHE A 154 -6.74 23.32 13.72
N GLU A 155 -7.37 23.52 12.56
CA GLU A 155 -8.84 23.60 12.47
C GLU A 155 -9.50 22.28 12.87
N GLU A 156 -8.87 21.16 12.59
CA GLU A 156 -9.39 19.85 12.94
C GLU A 156 -9.42 19.61 14.45
N ILE A 157 -8.51 20.19 15.21
CA ILE A 157 -8.48 20.07 16.67
C ILE A 157 -9.84 20.48 17.27
N ALA A 158 -10.37 21.63 16.85
CA ALA A 158 -11.66 22.12 17.32
C ALA A 158 -12.81 21.22 16.88
N ARG A 159 -12.79 20.73 15.63
CA ARG A 159 -13.84 19.86 15.09
C ARG A 159 -13.88 18.51 15.81
N VAL A 160 -12.75 17.89 16.08
CA VAL A 160 -12.69 16.63 16.82
C VAL A 160 -13.12 16.84 18.26
N ALA A 161 -12.67 17.91 18.91
CA ALA A 161 -13.09 18.25 20.27
C ALA A 161 -14.60 18.47 20.38
N GLU A 162 -15.21 19.15 19.42
CA GLU A 162 -16.65 19.37 19.37
C GLU A 162 -17.40 18.04 19.18
N ALA A 163 -17.01 17.21 18.22
CA ALA A 163 -17.63 15.92 17.97
C ALA A 163 -17.55 15.01 19.21
N ALA A 164 -16.41 14.95 19.87
CA ALA A 164 -16.21 14.18 21.10
C ALA A 164 -17.08 14.69 22.25
N ALA A 165 -17.15 16.01 22.46
CA ALA A 165 -17.96 16.62 23.48
C ALA A 165 -19.47 16.36 23.26
N GLN A 166 -19.93 16.46 22.02
CA GLN A 166 -21.33 16.18 21.66
C GLN A 166 -21.70 14.70 21.91
N ALA A 167 -20.76 13.79 21.66
CA ALA A 167 -20.93 12.37 21.94
C ALA A 167 -20.73 12.00 23.42
N GLY A 168 -20.30 12.92 24.24
CA GLY A 168 -20.02 12.68 25.66
C GLY A 168 -18.83 11.78 25.92
N VAL A 169 -17.83 11.76 25.03
CA VAL A 169 -16.65 10.92 25.11
C VAL A 169 -15.37 11.75 25.17
N VAL A 170 -14.29 11.15 25.66
CA VAL A 170 -12.93 11.70 25.55
C VAL A 170 -12.22 10.92 24.45
N GLN A 171 -11.88 11.61 23.34
CA GLN A 171 -11.27 11.01 22.19
C GLN A 171 -9.74 11.02 22.31
N GLN A 172 -9.13 9.86 22.17
CA GLN A 172 -7.67 9.75 22.03
C GLN A 172 -7.26 10.21 20.63
N VAL A 173 -6.24 11.05 20.57
CA VAL A 173 -5.74 11.62 19.32
C VAL A 173 -4.22 11.49 19.21
N LEU A 174 -3.74 11.47 17.98
CA LEU A 174 -2.34 11.63 17.60
C LEU A 174 -2.20 12.94 16.82
N VAL A 175 -1.05 13.56 16.86
CA VAL A 175 -0.69 14.67 15.98
C VAL A 175 0.17 14.12 14.84
N ARG A 176 -0.22 14.36 13.60
CA ARG A 176 0.61 14.02 12.44
C ARG A 176 1.66 15.10 12.26
N ALA A 177 2.92 14.72 12.44
CA ALA A 177 4.09 15.58 12.28
C ALA A 177 4.79 15.29 10.96
N THR A 178 5.07 16.34 10.20
CA THR A 178 5.86 16.27 8.97
C THR A 178 7.30 16.53 9.31
N VAL A 179 8.16 15.52 9.13
CA VAL A 179 9.58 15.57 9.55
C VAL A 179 10.55 15.91 8.42
N GLY A 180 10.07 16.14 7.21
CA GLY A 180 10.88 16.63 6.10
C GLY A 180 11.83 15.59 5.46
N VAL A 181 11.57 14.28 5.61
CA VAL A 181 12.38 13.21 5.03
C VAL A 181 11.51 12.20 4.31
N GLU A 182 11.88 11.83 3.08
CA GLU A 182 11.39 10.63 2.40
C GLU A 182 12.51 9.63 2.20
N ALA A 183 12.20 8.33 2.30
CA ALA A 183 13.17 7.25 2.24
C ALA A 183 13.70 6.96 0.82
N HIS A 184 13.04 7.46 -0.23
CA HIS A 184 13.48 7.41 -1.62
C HIS A 184 13.47 8.80 -2.22
N THR A 185 14.59 9.47 -2.11
CA THR A 185 14.79 10.79 -2.71
C THR A 185 15.37 10.65 -4.11
N HIS A 186 14.55 10.79 -5.13
CA HIS A 186 15.00 11.58 -6.26
C HIS A 186 15.14 13.03 -5.78
N GLU A 187 16.21 13.73 -6.15
CA GLU A 187 16.55 15.10 -5.74
C GLU A 187 15.37 16.12 -5.87
N TYR A 188 14.35 15.77 -6.63
CA TYR A 188 13.15 16.57 -6.87
C TYR A 188 12.20 16.65 -5.68
N ILE A 189 12.30 15.75 -4.72
CA ILE A 189 11.36 15.60 -3.60
C ILE A 189 11.92 16.18 -2.30
N ALA A 190 13.24 16.31 -2.18
CA ALA A 190 13.93 16.73 -0.95
C ALA A 190 13.58 18.14 -0.45
N THR A 191 13.12 19.04 -1.31
CA THR A 191 12.73 20.43 -0.97
C THR A 191 11.25 20.63 -0.73
N ALA A 192 10.40 19.66 -1.04
CA ALA A 192 8.94 19.76 -0.97
C ALA A 192 8.32 19.23 0.33
N HIS A 193 9.12 18.74 1.29
CA HIS A 193 8.63 17.89 2.39
C HIS A 193 7.89 18.62 3.50
N GLU A 194 8.08 19.91 3.66
CA GLU A 194 7.28 20.75 4.56
C GLU A 194 6.08 21.36 3.82
N ASP A 195 6.14 21.47 2.50
CA ASP A 195 5.04 21.88 1.64
C ASP A 195 4.22 20.68 1.21
N GLN A 196 3.43 20.14 2.12
CA GLN A 196 2.54 19.01 1.90
C GLN A 196 1.14 19.33 2.40
N LYS A 197 0.15 18.65 1.78
CA LYS A 197 -1.24 18.76 2.26
C LYS A 197 -1.48 18.04 3.60
N PHE A 198 -0.52 17.23 4.07
CA PHE A 198 -0.66 16.41 5.27
C PHE A 198 0.21 16.90 6.40
N GLY A 199 -0.36 16.90 7.62
CA GLY A 199 0.36 17.08 8.87
C GLY A 199 0.80 18.50 9.18
N LEU A 200 1.45 18.62 10.31
CA LEU A 200 2.00 19.85 10.87
C LEU A 200 3.52 19.76 10.92
N SER A 201 4.22 20.83 10.55
CA SER A 201 5.68 20.86 10.54
C SER A 201 6.27 20.58 11.92
N ALA A 202 7.25 19.69 11.96
CA ALA A 202 8.04 19.38 13.14
C ALA A 202 9.14 20.43 13.38
N SER A 203 9.63 21.11 12.34
CA SER A 203 10.72 22.10 12.43
C SER A 203 10.23 23.51 12.78
N GLY A 204 9.01 23.85 12.39
CA GLY A 204 8.43 25.19 12.51
C GLY A 204 7.65 25.46 13.81
N GLY A 205 7.60 24.54 14.76
CA GLY A 205 6.86 24.69 16.01
C GLY A 205 5.34 24.44 15.90
N ALA A 206 4.84 24.09 14.70
CA ALA A 206 3.41 23.87 14.49
C ALA A 206 2.91 22.61 15.23
N ALA A 207 3.69 21.53 15.24
CA ALA A 207 3.35 20.32 15.96
C ALA A 207 3.28 20.54 17.47
N GLU A 208 4.24 21.28 18.07
CA GLU A 208 4.26 21.65 19.48
C GLU A 208 3.06 22.53 19.86
N GLU A 209 2.68 23.45 18.98
CA GLU A 209 1.50 24.31 19.21
C GLU A 209 0.20 23.48 19.15
N ALA A 210 0.10 22.52 18.25
CA ALA A 210 -1.05 21.61 18.21
C ALA A 210 -1.18 20.82 19.51
N VAL A 211 -0.10 20.28 20.03
CA VAL A 211 -0.06 19.59 21.33
C VAL A 211 -0.55 20.52 22.45
N ARG A 212 -0.07 21.76 22.48
CA ARG A 212 -0.47 22.77 23.48
C ARG A 212 -1.96 23.08 23.42
N ARG A 213 -2.55 23.17 22.24
CA ARG A 213 -3.98 23.38 22.05
C ARG A 213 -4.81 22.18 22.48
N ILE A 214 -4.38 20.98 22.11
CA ILE A 214 -5.06 19.74 22.49
C ILE A 214 -5.10 19.59 24.02
N ALA A 215 -4.00 19.88 24.69
CA ALA A 215 -3.88 19.76 26.15
C ALA A 215 -4.89 20.62 26.93
N LYS A 216 -5.43 21.68 26.32
CA LYS A 216 -6.43 22.56 26.94
C LYS A 216 -7.88 22.10 26.75
N LEU A 217 -8.11 21.06 25.96
CA LEU A 217 -9.45 20.59 25.59
C LEU A 217 -9.82 19.32 26.36
N PRO A 218 -10.83 19.38 27.26
CA PRO A 218 -11.15 18.26 28.13
C PRO A 218 -11.74 17.04 27.39
N SER A 219 -12.24 17.22 26.16
CA SER A 219 -12.78 16.14 25.35
C SER A 219 -11.74 15.42 24.50
N LEU A 220 -10.46 15.83 24.56
CA LEU A 220 -9.35 15.20 23.85
C LEU A 220 -8.28 14.71 24.82
N THR A 221 -7.64 13.60 24.46
CA THR A 221 -6.41 13.12 25.11
C THR A 221 -5.37 12.84 24.04
N LEU A 222 -4.24 13.56 24.11
CA LEU A 222 -3.09 13.27 23.27
C LEU A 222 -2.41 12.00 23.76
N VAL A 223 -2.28 10.99 22.89
CA VAL A 223 -1.53 9.77 23.20
C VAL A 223 -0.18 9.71 22.48
N GLY A 224 -0.01 10.44 21.40
CA GLY A 224 1.27 10.42 20.73
C GLY A 224 1.35 11.21 19.43
N LEU A 225 2.40 10.88 18.68
CA LEU A 225 2.71 11.48 17.39
C LEU A 225 2.61 10.44 16.28
N HIS A 226 2.28 10.90 15.08
CA HIS A 226 2.30 10.12 13.86
C HIS A 226 3.25 10.78 12.86
N SER A 227 4.05 9.98 12.16
CA SER A 227 4.86 10.45 11.04
C SER A 227 4.90 9.38 9.96
N HIS A 228 4.54 9.76 8.73
CA HIS A 228 4.63 8.88 7.57
C HIS A 228 5.87 9.24 6.76
N ILE A 229 6.71 8.25 6.46
CA ILE A 229 8.06 8.50 5.93
C ILE A 229 8.10 8.38 4.41
N GLY A 230 7.29 7.53 3.80
CA GLY A 230 7.30 7.36 2.35
C GLY A 230 6.56 6.13 1.86
N SER A 231 6.83 5.71 0.62
CA SER A 231 6.18 4.59 -0.04
C SER A 231 7.23 3.74 -0.77
N GLN A 232 6.97 2.42 -0.86
CA GLN A 232 7.84 1.45 -1.55
C GLN A 232 9.27 1.43 -0.99
N ILE A 233 9.40 1.42 0.34
CA ILE A 233 10.66 1.45 1.09
C ILE A 233 11.22 0.03 1.16
N PHE A 234 12.46 -0.17 0.67
CA PHE A 234 13.11 -1.49 0.61
C PHE A 234 14.09 -1.75 1.76
N ASP A 235 14.53 -0.71 2.44
CA ASP A 235 15.47 -0.80 3.57
C ASP A 235 15.12 0.20 4.67
N ALA A 236 15.77 0.07 5.82
CA ALA A 236 15.48 0.89 6.99
C ALA A 236 16.27 2.22 7.04
N ALA A 237 17.18 2.49 6.10
CA ALA A 237 18.08 3.65 6.19
C ALA A 237 17.33 5.00 6.23
N GLY A 238 16.23 5.13 5.47
CA GLY A 238 15.40 6.34 5.49
C GLY A 238 14.68 6.59 6.81
N PHE A 239 14.47 5.56 7.62
CA PHE A 239 13.85 5.68 8.94
C PHE A 239 14.76 6.32 9.98
N GLU A 240 16.08 6.23 9.84
CA GLU A 240 17.03 6.73 10.85
C GLU A 240 16.88 8.24 11.07
N VAL A 241 16.88 9.01 9.99
CA VAL A 241 16.73 10.48 10.06
C VAL A 241 15.34 10.88 10.54
N ALA A 242 14.29 10.23 10.04
CA ALA A 242 12.92 10.51 10.44
C ALA A 242 12.68 10.15 11.91
N ALA A 243 13.16 9.02 12.37
CA ALA A 243 13.08 8.62 13.77
C ALA A 243 13.79 9.61 14.68
N ALA A 244 14.99 10.05 14.33
CA ALA A 244 15.73 11.06 15.09
C ALA A 244 14.93 12.38 15.21
N ARG A 245 14.29 12.83 14.13
CA ARG A 245 13.50 14.07 14.13
C ARG A 245 12.21 13.96 14.93
N VAL A 246 11.50 12.84 14.82
CA VAL A 246 10.27 12.60 15.59
C VAL A 246 10.58 12.45 17.08
N VAL A 247 11.64 11.76 17.43
CA VAL A 247 12.10 11.61 18.82
C VAL A 247 12.54 12.95 19.39
N ALA A 248 13.28 13.76 18.63
CA ALA A 248 13.65 15.11 19.05
C ALA A 248 12.42 16.01 19.27
N LEU A 249 11.40 15.89 18.44
CA LEU A 249 10.11 16.57 18.64
C LEU A 249 9.44 16.13 19.95
N ALA A 250 9.40 14.82 20.22
CA ALA A 250 8.84 14.28 21.47
C ALA A 250 9.58 14.82 22.69
N GLN A 251 10.91 14.93 22.62
CA GLN A 251 11.72 15.51 23.69
C GLN A 251 11.41 16.99 23.91
N ARG A 252 11.33 17.79 22.84
CA ARG A 252 10.97 19.23 22.95
C ARG A 252 9.59 19.43 23.58
N ILE A 253 8.62 18.61 23.20
CA ILE A 253 7.26 18.65 23.79
C ILE A 253 7.34 18.38 25.29
N TYR A 254 8.11 17.39 25.71
CA TYR A 254 8.29 17.09 27.11
C TYR A 254 8.98 18.23 27.87
N ASP A 255 10.07 18.76 27.34
CA ASP A 255 10.83 19.82 27.96
C ASP A 255 10.05 21.14 28.11
N GLU A 256 9.24 21.47 27.09
CA GLU A 256 8.49 22.75 27.07
C GLU A 256 7.13 22.66 27.78
N GLN A 257 6.49 21.50 27.74
CA GLN A 257 5.08 21.34 28.14
C GLN A 257 4.87 20.29 29.23
N GLY A 258 5.88 19.49 29.55
CA GLY A 258 5.76 18.40 30.52
C GLY A 258 4.85 17.25 30.04
N ILE A 259 4.59 17.18 28.73
CA ILE A 259 3.72 16.16 28.13
C ILE A 259 4.59 15.04 27.58
N GLU A 260 4.37 13.84 28.11
CA GLU A 260 5.02 12.60 27.63
C GLU A 260 4.30 12.08 26.38
N ILE A 261 5.07 11.76 25.36
CA ILE A 261 4.58 11.08 24.16
C ILE A 261 4.61 9.58 24.42
N GLU A 262 3.44 8.98 24.59
CA GLU A 262 3.31 7.57 24.95
C GLU A 262 3.39 6.63 23.74
N GLU A 263 3.04 7.13 22.56
CA GLU A 263 2.98 6.34 21.31
C GLU A 263 3.60 7.10 20.14
N LEU A 264 4.43 6.39 19.37
CA LEU A 264 4.91 6.84 18.06
C LEU A 264 4.37 5.92 16.98
N ASN A 265 3.54 6.46 16.10
CA ASN A 265 3.09 5.78 14.90
C ASN A 265 3.97 6.22 13.73
N LEU A 266 4.74 5.30 13.19
CA LEU A 266 5.71 5.58 12.11
C LEU A 266 5.13 5.31 10.72
N GLY A 267 3.83 5.05 10.64
CA GLY A 267 3.12 4.86 9.38
C GLY A 267 3.44 3.53 8.71
N GLY A 268 3.24 3.53 7.41
CA GLY A 268 3.51 2.40 6.54
C GLY A 268 4.68 2.68 5.58
N GLY A 269 4.53 2.23 4.35
CA GLY A 269 5.50 2.49 3.28
C GLY A 269 6.44 1.33 2.98
N MET A 270 6.33 0.21 3.69
CA MET A 270 7.12 -0.99 3.42
C MET A 270 6.89 -1.44 1.98
N GLY A 271 7.98 -1.63 1.22
CA GLY A 271 7.96 -2.00 -0.19
C GLY A 271 7.72 -3.48 -0.43
N ILE A 272 7.35 -3.78 -1.67
CA ILE A 272 7.19 -5.15 -2.18
C ILE A 272 7.95 -5.30 -3.49
N ALA A 273 8.22 -6.54 -3.88
CA ALA A 273 8.74 -6.84 -5.19
C ALA A 273 7.62 -6.81 -6.24
N TYR A 274 7.80 -6.04 -7.28
CA TYR A 274 6.98 -6.03 -8.50
C TYR A 274 7.68 -6.78 -9.63
N LEU A 275 8.99 -6.79 -9.63
CA LEU A 275 9.85 -7.47 -10.58
C LEU A 275 10.76 -8.45 -9.84
N ASP A 276 11.25 -9.45 -10.59
CA ASP A 276 12.20 -10.42 -10.05
C ASP A 276 13.50 -9.78 -9.53
N SER A 277 13.89 -8.65 -10.10
CA SER A 277 15.06 -7.87 -9.67
C SER A 277 14.85 -7.04 -8.40
N ASP A 278 13.61 -6.90 -7.91
CA ASP A 278 13.33 -6.18 -6.68
C ASP A 278 13.68 -7.04 -5.47
N ASP A 279 14.32 -6.45 -4.48
CA ASP A 279 14.80 -7.14 -3.28
C ASP A 279 14.45 -6.35 -2.01
N PRO A 280 13.17 -6.30 -1.62
CA PRO A 280 12.76 -5.69 -0.36
C PRO A 280 13.26 -6.53 0.82
N LEU A 281 13.65 -5.86 1.91
CA LEU A 281 14.00 -6.57 3.15
C LEU A 281 12.83 -7.45 3.61
N ASP A 282 13.20 -8.59 4.19
CA ASP A 282 12.28 -9.44 4.94
C ASP A 282 11.61 -8.64 6.09
N VAL A 283 10.36 -8.96 6.40
CA VAL A 283 9.59 -8.23 7.40
C VAL A 283 10.23 -8.28 8.79
N GLN A 284 10.81 -9.43 9.16
CA GLN A 284 11.48 -9.61 10.45
C GLN A 284 12.72 -8.72 10.54
N GLU A 285 13.51 -8.70 9.48
CA GLU A 285 14.73 -7.89 9.41
C GLU A 285 14.40 -6.39 9.41
N MET A 286 13.41 -5.97 8.62
CA MET A 286 12.95 -4.58 8.58
C MET A 286 12.46 -4.12 9.95
N ALA A 287 11.61 -4.90 10.61
CA ALA A 287 11.07 -4.58 11.93
C ALA A 287 12.18 -4.48 12.98
N GLY A 288 13.13 -5.42 12.97
CA GLY A 288 14.28 -5.40 13.88
C GLY A 288 15.14 -4.14 13.70
N GLN A 289 15.47 -3.80 12.48
CA GLN A 289 16.26 -2.59 12.19
C GLN A 289 15.52 -1.30 12.60
N ILE A 290 14.22 -1.19 12.33
CA ILE A 290 13.42 -0.02 12.73
C ILE A 290 13.34 0.08 14.27
N GLY A 291 13.12 -1.02 14.96
CA GLY A 291 13.12 -1.06 16.43
C GLY A 291 14.43 -0.57 17.02
N ASP A 292 15.55 -1.03 16.51
CA ASP A 292 16.89 -0.61 16.94
C ASP A 292 17.15 0.88 16.67
N ILE A 293 16.75 1.37 15.51
CA ILE A 293 16.85 2.79 15.14
C ILE A 293 16.10 3.68 16.13
N VAL A 294 14.86 3.32 16.45
CA VAL A 294 14.04 4.11 17.40
C VAL A 294 14.60 4.03 18.81
N ALA A 295 15.00 2.85 19.27
CA ALA A 295 15.58 2.68 20.59
C ALA A 295 16.87 3.50 20.76
N LYS A 296 17.73 3.51 19.75
CA LYS A 296 18.95 4.33 19.71
C LYS A 296 18.63 5.83 19.78
N ALA A 297 17.71 6.29 18.93
CA ALA A 297 17.31 7.72 18.92
C ALA A 297 16.74 8.17 20.26
N CYS A 298 15.92 7.35 20.92
CA CYS A 298 15.38 7.63 22.23
C CYS A 298 16.48 7.68 23.30
N ALA A 299 17.42 6.73 23.30
CA ALA A 299 18.53 6.69 24.23
C ALA A 299 19.43 7.94 24.08
N GLU A 300 19.75 8.34 22.85
CA GLU A 300 20.53 9.56 22.57
C GLU A 300 19.82 10.83 23.01
N SER A 301 18.50 10.87 22.96
CA SER A 301 17.67 12.00 23.42
C SER A 301 17.32 11.95 24.90
N GLY A 302 17.66 10.87 25.60
CA GLY A 302 17.39 10.71 27.02
C GLY A 302 15.92 10.52 27.39
N ILE A 303 15.12 10.02 26.46
CA ILE A 303 13.70 9.68 26.70
C ILE A 303 13.47 8.17 26.71
N ALA A 304 12.44 7.73 27.44
CA ALA A 304 11.99 6.34 27.36
C ALA A 304 11.42 6.07 25.96
N THR A 305 11.64 4.86 25.44
CA THR A 305 11.08 4.45 24.15
C THR A 305 9.56 4.35 24.25
N PRO A 306 8.80 5.15 23.47
CA PRO A 306 7.35 5.04 23.43
C PRO A 306 6.88 3.70 22.86
N ARG A 307 5.61 3.37 23.05
CA ARG A 307 4.98 2.29 22.31
C ARG A 307 4.98 2.63 20.82
N LEU A 308 5.34 1.67 19.98
CA LEU A 308 5.36 1.87 18.54
C LEU A 308 4.05 1.39 17.89
N ALA A 309 3.69 2.00 16.78
CA ALA A 309 2.62 1.56 15.91
C ALA A 309 3.04 1.73 14.45
N PHE A 310 2.50 0.88 13.59
CA PHE A 310 2.83 0.85 12.16
C PHE A 310 1.56 0.62 11.34
N GLU A 311 1.60 1.00 10.05
CA GLU A 311 0.45 0.99 9.16
C GLU A 311 0.78 0.33 7.80
N PRO A 312 1.23 -0.94 7.78
CA PRO A 312 1.46 -1.63 6.51
C PRO A 312 0.15 -1.84 5.76
N GLY A 313 0.17 -1.63 4.46
CA GLY A 313 -0.97 -1.89 3.59
C GLY A 313 -0.54 -2.67 2.36
N ARG A 314 0.26 -2.04 1.49
CA ARG A 314 0.81 -2.66 0.28
C ARG A 314 1.47 -4.00 0.57
N ALA A 315 2.29 -4.08 1.59
CA ALA A 315 3.08 -5.27 1.91
C ALA A 315 2.23 -6.46 2.39
N ILE A 316 1.00 -6.21 2.83
CA ILE A 316 0.07 -7.27 3.26
C ILE A 316 -0.75 -7.78 2.08
N VAL A 317 -1.38 -6.89 1.30
CA VAL A 317 -2.35 -7.30 0.28
C VAL A 317 -1.75 -7.30 -1.13
N GLY A 318 -0.73 -6.49 -1.40
CA GLY A 318 -0.15 -6.34 -2.74
C GLY A 318 0.33 -7.66 -3.35
N PRO A 319 1.28 -8.37 -2.70
CA PRO A 319 1.80 -9.63 -3.24
C PRO A 319 0.79 -10.76 -3.27
N ALA A 320 -0.28 -10.69 -2.48
CA ALA A 320 -1.32 -11.71 -2.40
C ALA A 320 -2.37 -11.57 -3.52
N GLY A 321 -2.31 -10.52 -4.33
CA GLY A 321 -3.27 -10.23 -5.39
C GLY A 321 -2.69 -10.36 -6.78
N VAL A 322 -3.48 -10.93 -7.68
CA VAL A 322 -3.19 -11.12 -9.11
C VAL A 322 -4.35 -10.60 -9.93
N THR A 323 -4.07 -9.98 -11.06
CA THR A 323 -5.09 -9.61 -12.04
C THR A 323 -5.05 -10.57 -13.23
N LEU A 324 -6.19 -11.15 -13.56
CA LEU A 324 -6.37 -11.97 -14.76
C LEU A 324 -6.96 -11.14 -15.87
N TYR A 325 -6.35 -11.22 -17.06
CA TYR A 325 -6.81 -10.58 -18.29
C TYR A 325 -6.96 -11.61 -19.41
N GLU A 326 -7.96 -11.40 -20.24
CA GLU A 326 -8.06 -12.15 -21.51
C GLU A 326 -7.34 -11.38 -22.63
N VAL A 327 -6.50 -12.08 -23.39
CA VAL A 327 -5.84 -11.55 -24.58
C VAL A 327 -6.84 -11.38 -25.70
N GLY A 328 -6.84 -10.20 -26.27
CA GLY A 328 -7.60 -9.89 -27.51
C GLY A 328 -6.68 -9.81 -28.71
N THR A 329 -6.32 -8.59 -29.12
CA THR A 329 -5.48 -8.36 -30.29
C THR A 329 -3.99 -8.55 -29.97
N VAL A 330 -3.31 -9.29 -30.84
CA VAL A 330 -1.85 -9.42 -30.83
C VAL A 330 -1.32 -8.77 -32.11
N LYS A 331 -0.61 -7.65 -31.97
CA LYS A 331 -0.21 -6.81 -33.11
C LYS A 331 1.30 -6.51 -33.10
N PRO A 332 2.09 -7.14 -33.98
CA PRO A 332 3.48 -6.76 -34.16
C PRO A 332 3.59 -5.39 -34.80
N VAL A 333 4.52 -4.59 -34.29
CA VAL A 333 4.89 -3.26 -34.82
C VAL A 333 6.38 -3.20 -35.00
N GLU A 334 6.79 -2.85 -36.22
CA GLU A 334 8.19 -2.64 -36.52
C GLU A 334 8.65 -1.27 -35.96
N LEU A 335 9.74 -1.32 -35.20
CA LEU A 335 10.40 -0.16 -34.64
C LEU A 335 11.58 0.25 -35.52
N ASP A 336 12.23 1.35 -35.17
CA ASP A 336 13.47 1.79 -35.81
C ASP A 336 14.53 0.67 -35.75
N HIS A 337 15.31 0.54 -36.82
CA HIS A 337 16.34 -0.50 -36.98
C HIS A 337 15.84 -1.95 -37.12
N GLY A 338 14.57 -2.16 -37.53
CA GLY A 338 14.01 -3.49 -37.81
C GLY A 338 13.70 -4.33 -36.58
N GLN A 339 13.68 -3.74 -35.42
CA GLN A 339 13.21 -4.39 -34.19
C GLN A 339 11.70 -4.48 -34.19
N ILE A 340 11.15 -5.56 -33.62
CA ILE A 340 9.70 -5.75 -33.51
C ILE A 340 9.30 -5.71 -32.05
N ARG A 341 8.30 -4.89 -31.73
CA ARG A 341 7.56 -4.94 -30.47
C ARG A 341 6.15 -5.41 -30.76
N THR A 342 5.68 -6.38 -29.99
CA THR A 342 4.30 -6.87 -30.12
C THR A 342 3.42 -6.24 -29.08
N TYR A 343 2.39 -5.52 -29.51
CA TYR A 343 1.34 -5.02 -28.64
C TYR A 343 0.35 -6.15 -28.36
N VAL A 344 0.16 -6.47 -27.09
CA VAL A 344 -0.80 -7.45 -26.61
C VAL A 344 -1.91 -6.69 -25.89
N SER A 345 -3.06 -6.57 -26.54
CA SER A 345 -4.22 -5.91 -25.96
C SER A 345 -5.01 -6.86 -25.09
N VAL A 346 -5.40 -6.36 -23.91
CA VAL A 346 -6.22 -7.11 -22.95
C VAL A 346 -7.56 -6.41 -22.74
N ASP A 347 -8.48 -7.09 -22.08
CA ASP A 347 -9.86 -6.65 -21.86
C ASP A 347 -10.06 -5.67 -20.72
N GLY A 348 -8.98 -5.26 -20.06
CA GLY A 348 -8.96 -4.16 -19.07
C GLY A 348 -7.98 -3.07 -19.47
N GLY A 349 -7.29 -2.51 -18.48
CA GLY A 349 -6.26 -1.50 -18.70
C GLY A 349 -6.13 -0.51 -17.56
N MET A 350 -5.86 0.76 -17.89
CA MET A 350 -5.63 1.82 -16.90
C MET A 350 -6.81 2.07 -15.95
N SER A 351 -8.01 1.66 -16.30
CA SER A 351 -9.19 1.78 -15.42
C SER A 351 -9.17 0.79 -14.25
N ASP A 352 -8.41 -0.28 -14.34
CA ASP A 352 -8.23 -1.27 -13.27
C ASP A 352 -6.81 -1.32 -12.70
N ASN A 353 -5.81 -0.78 -13.43
CA ASN A 353 -4.45 -0.57 -12.95
C ASN A 353 -3.89 0.75 -13.49
N ILE A 354 -4.11 1.83 -12.75
CA ILE A 354 -3.65 3.16 -13.13
C ILE A 354 -2.14 3.39 -12.87
N ARG A 355 -1.50 2.53 -12.10
CA ARG A 355 -0.16 2.82 -11.56
C ARG A 355 0.93 2.90 -12.63
N THR A 356 0.82 2.15 -13.70
CA THR A 356 1.77 2.25 -14.82
C THR A 356 1.69 3.63 -15.46
N ALA A 357 0.48 4.12 -15.75
CA ALA A 357 0.28 5.45 -16.35
C ALA A 357 0.62 6.59 -15.37
N LEU A 358 0.22 6.45 -14.11
CA LEU A 358 0.33 7.53 -13.12
C LEU A 358 1.75 7.65 -12.53
N TYR A 359 2.40 6.53 -12.26
CA TYR A 359 3.69 6.48 -11.55
C TYR A 359 4.82 5.88 -12.37
N GLY A 360 4.57 5.44 -13.59
CA GLY A 360 5.56 4.68 -14.35
C GLY A 360 5.91 3.34 -13.72
N ALA A 361 4.99 2.75 -12.96
CA ALA A 361 5.21 1.49 -12.28
C ALA A 361 5.42 0.33 -13.27
N ASP A 362 6.28 -0.60 -12.90
CA ASP A 362 6.53 -1.83 -13.64
C ASP A 362 5.87 -3.02 -12.95
N TYR A 363 5.45 -4.00 -13.73
CA TYR A 363 4.79 -5.22 -13.27
C TYR A 363 5.35 -6.46 -13.94
N THR A 364 5.23 -7.58 -13.26
CA THR A 364 5.51 -8.91 -13.81
C THR A 364 4.23 -9.52 -14.37
N VAL A 365 4.28 -10.01 -15.59
CA VAL A 365 3.18 -10.68 -16.29
C VAL A 365 3.63 -12.02 -16.82
N THR A 366 2.73 -13.02 -16.81
CA THR A 366 2.96 -14.34 -17.36
C THR A 366 1.74 -14.85 -18.10
N LEU A 367 1.94 -15.74 -19.07
CA LEU A 367 0.86 -16.54 -19.64
C LEU A 367 0.31 -17.49 -18.56
N ALA A 368 -0.98 -17.40 -18.28
CA ALA A 368 -1.59 -18.06 -17.14
C ALA A 368 -2.46 -19.26 -17.49
N SER A 369 -3.02 -19.31 -18.70
CA SER A 369 -3.91 -20.41 -19.10
C SER A 369 -3.18 -21.70 -19.47
N ARG A 370 -1.89 -21.61 -19.75
CA ARG A 370 -1.02 -22.73 -20.21
C ARG A 370 0.44 -22.36 -20.08
N VAL A 371 1.33 -23.31 -20.30
CA VAL A 371 2.75 -23.08 -20.57
C VAL A 371 2.99 -23.26 -22.07
N SER A 372 3.85 -22.45 -22.66
CA SER A 372 4.27 -22.53 -24.05
C SER A 372 5.76 -22.83 -24.16
N GLN A 373 6.14 -23.54 -25.22
CA GLN A 373 7.53 -23.79 -25.61
C GLN A 373 7.98 -22.87 -26.75
N ALA A 374 7.13 -21.92 -27.17
CA ALA A 374 7.49 -20.97 -28.22
C ALA A 374 8.56 -19.99 -27.73
N GLU A 375 9.39 -19.52 -28.66
CA GLU A 375 10.42 -18.52 -28.37
C GLU A 375 9.82 -17.24 -27.79
N PRO A 376 10.52 -16.58 -26.85
CA PRO A 376 10.07 -15.32 -26.27
C PRO A 376 9.98 -14.20 -27.33
N MET A 377 8.93 -13.42 -27.26
CA MET A 377 8.80 -12.17 -28.02
C MET A 377 8.67 -10.99 -27.05
N LEU A 378 9.28 -9.85 -27.43
CA LEU A 378 9.14 -8.62 -26.66
C LEU A 378 7.75 -8.01 -26.87
N CYS A 379 7.00 -7.88 -25.78
CA CYS A 379 5.64 -7.39 -25.78
C CYS A 379 5.48 -6.11 -24.95
N ARG A 380 4.46 -5.35 -25.32
CA ARG A 380 3.85 -4.34 -24.48
C ARG A 380 2.41 -4.73 -24.23
N VAL A 381 2.05 -4.96 -22.97
CA VAL A 381 0.68 -5.29 -22.58
C VAL A 381 -0.09 -3.98 -22.41
N VAL A 382 -1.12 -3.79 -23.23
CA VAL A 382 -1.92 -2.57 -23.30
C VAL A 382 -3.39 -2.86 -23.06
N GLY A 383 -4.10 -1.87 -22.55
CA GLY A 383 -5.53 -1.98 -22.34
C GLY A 383 -6.33 -1.70 -23.61
N LYS A 384 -7.64 -1.66 -23.44
CA LYS A 384 -8.61 -1.39 -24.51
C LYS A 384 -9.19 0.04 -24.50
N HIS A 385 -8.63 0.91 -23.68
CA HIS A 385 -9.07 2.31 -23.60
C HIS A 385 -8.57 3.14 -24.78
N CYS A 386 -9.37 4.13 -25.16
CA CYS A 386 -9.00 5.11 -26.19
C CYS A 386 -8.07 6.19 -25.62
N GLU A 387 -6.93 5.76 -25.10
CA GLU A 387 -5.90 6.58 -24.47
C GLU A 387 -4.52 5.98 -24.75
N SER A 388 -3.60 6.77 -25.29
CA SER A 388 -2.26 6.28 -25.66
C SER A 388 -1.41 5.84 -24.45
N GLY A 389 -1.69 6.38 -23.27
CA GLY A 389 -1.05 6.03 -22.00
C GLY A 389 -1.62 4.77 -21.34
N ASP A 390 -2.56 4.07 -21.98
CA ASP A 390 -3.18 2.86 -21.45
C ASP A 390 -2.27 1.64 -21.60
N VAL A 391 -1.23 1.61 -20.79
CA VAL A 391 -0.24 0.55 -20.73
C VAL A 391 -0.32 -0.12 -19.37
N VAL A 392 -0.40 -1.45 -19.36
CA VAL A 392 -0.37 -2.28 -18.14
C VAL A 392 1.06 -2.71 -17.81
N VAL A 393 1.77 -3.28 -18.81
CA VAL A 393 3.18 -3.65 -18.68
C VAL A 393 3.94 -3.13 -19.91
N ARG A 394 4.94 -2.30 -19.66
CA ARG A 394 5.68 -1.62 -20.74
C ARG A 394 6.56 -2.55 -21.55
N ASP A 395 7.27 -3.42 -20.88
CA ASP A 395 8.17 -4.39 -21.52
C ASP A 395 8.01 -5.74 -20.82
N ALA A 396 7.58 -6.71 -21.59
CA ALA A 396 7.37 -8.09 -21.12
C ALA A 396 7.84 -9.08 -22.18
N TRP A 397 8.46 -10.16 -21.74
CA TRP A 397 8.77 -11.30 -22.59
C TRP A 397 7.65 -12.33 -22.46
N LEU A 398 6.90 -12.53 -23.53
CA LEU A 398 5.79 -13.49 -23.61
C LEU A 398 6.00 -14.45 -24.76
N PRO A 399 5.37 -15.65 -24.75
CA PRO A 399 5.54 -16.62 -25.82
C PRO A 399 5.08 -16.11 -27.18
N GLY A 400 5.84 -16.43 -28.22
CA GLY A 400 5.56 -16.00 -29.59
C GLY A 400 4.31 -16.64 -30.22
N ASP A 401 3.71 -17.64 -29.57
CA ASP A 401 2.47 -18.31 -29.99
C ASP A 401 1.22 -17.79 -29.25
N LEU A 402 1.34 -16.63 -28.56
CA LEU A 402 0.21 -16.03 -27.87
C LEU A 402 -0.94 -15.71 -28.81
N THR A 403 -2.15 -16.09 -28.44
CA THR A 403 -3.36 -15.94 -29.27
C THR A 403 -4.51 -15.31 -28.49
N PRO A 404 -5.51 -14.72 -29.20
CA PRO A 404 -6.75 -14.30 -28.57
C PRO A 404 -7.41 -15.44 -27.77
N GLY A 405 -7.88 -15.11 -26.57
CA GLY A 405 -8.47 -16.07 -25.64
C GLY A 405 -7.49 -16.66 -24.62
N ASP A 406 -6.18 -16.50 -24.83
CA ASP A 406 -5.21 -16.81 -23.78
C ASP A 406 -5.43 -15.89 -22.54
N LEU A 407 -5.12 -16.41 -21.36
CA LEU A 407 -5.16 -15.63 -20.12
C LEU A 407 -3.75 -15.17 -19.74
N LEU A 408 -3.63 -13.89 -19.40
CA LEU A 408 -2.46 -13.33 -18.76
C LEU A 408 -2.74 -13.08 -17.28
N ALA A 409 -1.74 -13.29 -16.44
CA ALA A 409 -1.77 -12.91 -15.04
C ALA A 409 -0.71 -11.84 -14.75
N VAL A 410 -1.12 -10.75 -14.13
CA VAL A 410 -0.25 -9.68 -13.65
C VAL A 410 -0.12 -9.80 -12.14
N ALA A 411 1.10 -10.02 -11.66
CA ALA A 411 1.39 -10.21 -10.24
C ALA A 411 1.40 -8.89 -9.45
N ALA A 412 1.32 -8.99 -8.13
CA ALA A 412 1.48 -7.88 -7.19
C ALA A 412 0.45 -6.76 -7.36
N THR A 413 -0.76 -7.09 -7.78
CA THR A 413 -1.84 -6.12 -8.05
C THR A 413 -2.87 -6.03 -6.94
N GLY A 414 -2.62 -6.65 -5.78
CA GLY A 414 -3.54 -6.59 -4.66
C GLY A 414 -3.69 -5.23 -4.00
N ALA A 415 -2.72 -4.33 -4.20
CA ALA A 415 -2.70 -2.99 -3.62
C ALA A 415 -2.72 -1.90 -4.69
N TYR A 416 -3.51 -0.86 -4.44
CA TYR A 416 -3.59 0.36 -5.26
C TYR A 416 -3.97 0.15 -6.73
N CYS A 417 -4.62 -0.96 -7.03
CA CYS A 417 -5.21 -1.25 -8.34
C CYS A 417 -6.74 -1.16 -8.25
N ARG A 418 -7.41 -2.14 -7.65
CA ARG A 418 -8.88 -2.10 -7.50
C ARG A 418 -9.35 -0.89 -6.69
N SER A 419 -8.62 -0.51 -5.65
CA SER A 419 -8.94 0.66 -4.81
C SER A 419 -8.89 1.99 -5.57
N MET A 420 -8.10 2.08 -6.63
CA MET A 420 -7.96 3.26 -7.49
C MET A 420 -8.68 3.11 -8.83
N ALA A 421 -9.49 2.07 -9.01
CA ALA A 421 -10.19 1.80 -10.25
C ALA A 421 -11.21 2.88 -10.62
N SER A 422 -11.44 3.03 -11.90
CA SER A 422 -12.39 3.97 -12.47
C SER A 422 -13.33 3.29 -13.47
N ASN A 423 -14.27 4.05 -14.01
CA ASN A 423 -15.14 3.62 -15.10
C ASN A 423 -14.78 4.31 -16.42
N TYR A 424 -13.47 4.53 -16.65
CA TYR A 424 -13.02 5.14 -17.88
C TYR A 424 -13.50 4.37 -19.11
N ASN A 425 -13.87 5.06 -20.17
CA ASN A 425 -14.59 4.53 -21.33
C ASN A 425 -15.83 3.68 -20.99
N PHE A 426 -16.40 3.90 -19.82
CA PHE A 426 -17.59 3.21 -19.33
C PHE A 426 -17.40 1.69 -19.12
N LEU A 427 -16.17 1.25 -18.90
CA LEU A 427 -15.90 -0.11 -18.48
C LEU A 427 -16.33 -0.31 -17.03
N PRO A 428 -16.90 -1.46 -16.68
CA PRO A 428 -17.17 -1.78 -15.28
C PRO A 428 -15.88 -1.99 -14.51
N ARG A 429 -15.89 -1.69 -13.22
CA ARG A 429 -14.80 -2.08 -12.34
C ARG A 429 -14.79 -3.60 -12.19
N PRO A 430 -13.63 -4.25 -12.29
CA PRO A 430 -13.55 -5.70 -12.17
C PRO A 430 -14.00 -6.22 -10.79
N ALA A 431 -14.53 -7.42 -10.77
CA ALA A 431 -14.80 -8.15 -9.55
C ALA A 431 -13.50 -8.49 -8.81
N VAL A 432 -13.62 -8.77 -7.52
CA VAL A 432 -12.55 -9.31 -6.66
C VAL A 432 -13.04 -10.62 -6.06
N VAL A 433 -12.29 -11.67 -6.23
CA VAL A 433 -12.60 -13.01 -5.70
C VAL A 433 -11.45 -13.54 -4.86
#